data_9a8322183d2821cbb32b1f74313cd335
#
_entry.id   9a8322183d2821cbb32b1f74313cd335
#
_cell.length_a   1.000
_cell.length_b   1.000
_cell.length_c   1.000
_cell.angle_alpha   90.00
_cell.angle_beta   90.00
_cell.angle_gamma   90.00
#
_symmetry.space_group_name_H-M   'P 1'
#
loop_
_entity.id
_entity.type
_entity.pdbx_description
1 polymer ?
#
loop_
_entity_poly.entity_id
_entity_poly.type
_entity_poly.pdbx_seq_one_letter_code
_entity_poly.pdbx_strand_id
1 'polypeptide(L)'
;SGDKYRSPVGSEIDIDSYIAGLYYRYDHNNWYAFATLYGGIQEADIKTDDGMKSDTDGVEFGASAEVGYDYALTDSVTLTPELGVFYTQVNYDDATDSVGKSASYDNARQIELEAGVKLAKTFMTDESFANVYVKPSVVQTIVDGEDVNITGLGDVEALDDATLGRIEIGGRYGFTTNLSAYGWAN
;
A
#
# COMPACT_ATOMS: atom_id res chain seq x y z
N SER A 1 6.87 4.73 -10.76
CA SER A 1 7.27 5.49 -9.57
C SER A 1 8.69 5.07 -9.23
N GLY A 2 9.57 6.02 -8.97
CA GLY A 2 10.95 5.76 -8.59
C GLY A 2 11.22 6.37 -7.22
N ASP A 3 11.67 5.57 -6.28
CA ASP A 3 12.06 6.00 -4.94
C ASP A 3 13.57 5.83 -4.74
N LYS A 4 14.22 6.88 -4.23
CA LYS A 4 15.66 6.88 -3.94
C LYS A 4 15.88 6.93 -2.44
N TYR A 5 16.52 5.89 -1.91
CA TYR A 5 16.94 5.84 -0.51
C TYR A 5 18.45 5.94 -0.41
N ARG A 6 18.90 6.83 0.48
CA ARG A 6 20.31 6.95 0.82
C ARG A 6 20.52 6.64 2.29
N SER A 7 21.28 5.59 2.59
CA SER A 7 21.67 5.23 3.95
C SER A 7 22.69 6.24 4.52
N PRO A 8 22.71 6.48 5.86
CA PRO A 8 23.76 7.24 6.52
C PRO A 8 25.19 6.72 6.31
N VAL A 9 25.33 5.47 5.90
CA VAL A 9 26.62 4.82 5.55
C VAL A 9 26.91 4.86 4.04
N GLY A 10 26.14 5.66 3.26
CA GLY A 10 26.43 5.99 1.85
C GLY A 10 25.90 5.04 0.81
N SER A 11 25.21 3.96 1.19
CA SER A 11 24.55 3.07 0.21
C SER A 11 23.37 3.78 -0.44
N GLU A 12 23.21 3.64 -1.76
CA GLU A 12 22.12 4.21 -2.56
C GLU A 12 21.29 3.05 -3.14
N ILE A 13 19.97 3.13 -2.99
CA ILE A 13 19.01 2.18 -3.55
C ILE A 13 18.07 2.98 -4.42
N ASP A 14 18.01 2.64 -5.70
CA ASP A 14 17.04 3.16 -6.67
C ASP A 14 16.02 2.06 -6.98
N ILE A 15 14.72 2.34 -6.81
CA ILE A 15 13.65 1.39 -7.10
C ILE A 15 12.71 2.01 -8.12
N ASP A 16 12.55 1.38 -9.26
CA ASP A 16 11.55 1.70 -10.27
C ASP A 16 10.44 0.67 -10.29
N SER A 17 9.17 1.12 -10.19
CA SER A 17 8.00 0.24 -10.15
C SER A 17 6.98 0.61 -11.20
N TYR A 18 6.48 -0.39 -11.92
CA TYR A 18 5.41 -0.28 -12.91
C TYR A 18 4.25 -1.18 -12.49
N ILE A 19 3.14 -0.58 -12.05
CA ILE A 19 1.98 -1.28 -11.50
C ILE A 19 0.75 -0.97 -12.35
N ALA A 20 -0.02 -2.00 -12.68
CA ALA A 20 -1.33 -1.90 -13.31
C ALA A 20 -2.36 -2.68 -12.50
N GLY A 21 -3.59 -2.16 -12.44
CA GLY A 21 -4.63 -2.79 -11.64
C GLY A 21 -6.03 -2.49 -12.12
N LEU A 22 -6.95 -3.26 -11.59
CA LEU A 22 -8.39 -3.13 -11.79
C LEU A 22 -9.06 -2.96 -10.44
N TYR A 23 -10.13 -2.20 -10.41
CA TYR A 23 -10.97 -2.09 -9.24
C TYR A 23 -12.44 -2.28 -9.60
N TYR A 24 -13.22 -2.75 -8.63
CA TYR A 24 -14.67 -2.89 -8.72
C TYR A 24 -15.32 -2.33 -7.47
N ARG A 25 -16.39 -1.54 -7.64
CA ARG A 25 -17.20 -1.02 -6.56
C ARG A 25 -18.65 -1.43 -6.77
N TYR A 26 -19.27 -1.94 -5.72
CA TYR A 26 -20.69 -2.26 -5.67
C TYR A 26 -21.35 -1.48 -4.55
N ASP A 27 -22.41 -0.75 -4.88
CA ASP A 27 -23.20 0.02 -3.92
C ASP A 27 -24.65 -0.51 -3.91
N HIS A 28 -25.17 -0.80 -2.73
CA HIS A 28 -26.55 -1.25 -2.52
C HIS A 28 -27.14 -0.66 -1.25
N ASN A 29 -28.16 0.20 -1.38
CA ASN A 29 -28.68 1.01 -0.30
C ASN A 29 -27.56 1.82 0.39
N ASN A 30 -27.33 1.52 1.69
CA ASN A 30 -26.27 2.15 2.50
C ASN A 30 -24.98 1.31 2.57
N TRP A 31 -24.97 0.12 1.95
CA TRP A 31 -23.78 -0.74 1.89
C TRP A 31 -22.97 -0.44 0.65
N TYR A 32 -21.66 -0.50 0.80
CA TYR A 32 -20.77 -0.64 -0.34
C TYR A 32 -19.79 -1.79 -0.14
N ALA A 33 -19.33 -2.35 -1.23
CA ALA A 33 -18.21 -3.26 -1.29
C ALA A 33 -17.24 -2.77 -2.36
N PHE A 34 -15.95 -2.81 -2.05
CA PHE A 34 -14.89 -2.39 -2.95
C PHE A 34 -13.85 -3.50 -3.04
N ALA A 35 -13.35 -3.79 -4.24
CA ALA A 35 -12.30 -4.77 -4.45
C ALA A 35 -11.28 -4.24 -5.46
N THR A 36 -10.01 -4.57 -5.25
CA THR A 36 -8.93 -4.28 -6.19
C THR A 36 -8.11 -5.54 -6.47
N LEU A 37 -7.56 -5.58 -7.67
CA LEU A 37 -6.52 -6.52 -8.08
C LEU A 37 -5.46 -5.71 -8.80
N TYR A 38 -4.20 -5.91 -8.47
CA TYR A 38 -3.10 -5.27 -9.17
C TYR A 38 -1.91 -6.21 -9.29
N GLY A 39 -1.05 -5.92 -10.26
CA GLY A 39 0.22 -6.58 -10.44
C GLY A 39 1.22 -5.64 -11.07
N GLY A 40 2.49 -5.88 -10.83
CA GLY A 40 3.55 -5.02 -11.29
C GLY A 40 4.90 -5.70 -11.33
N ILE A 41 5.85 -4.97 -11.89
CA ILE A 41 7.27 -5.30 -11.89
C ILE A 41 8.02 -4.20 -11.15
N GLN A 42 9.05 -4.61 -10.43
CA GLN A 42 9.96 -3.71 -9.71
C GLN A 42 11.38 -4.01 -10.17
N GLU A 43 12.16 -2.96 -10.41
CA GLU A 43 13.59 -3.03 -10.69
C GLU A 43 14.31 -2.27 -9.57
N ALA A 44 15.24 -2.93 -8.89
CA ALA A 44 15.98 -2.34 -7.79
C ALA A 44 17.49 -2.37 -8.08
N ASP A 45 18.09 -1.18 -8.18
CA ASP A 45 19.52 -0.96 -8.29
C ASP A 45 20.11 -0.62 -6.91
N ILE A 46 21.03 -1.45 -6.44
CA ILE A 46 21.72 -1.26 -5.16
C ILE A 46 23.17 -0.91 -5.41
N LYS A 47 23.63 0.22 -4.88
CA LYS A 47 25.03 0.65 -4.90
C LYS A 47 25.54 0.87 -3.50
N THR A 48 26.65 0.20 -3.16
CA THR A 48 27.31 0.38 -1.86
C THR A 48 28.52 1.32 -1.97
N ASP A 49 28.93 1.92 -0.86
CA ASP A 49 30.05 2.87 -0.81
C ASP A 49 31.41 2.29 -1.26
N ASP A 50 31.59 1.00 -1.13
CA ASP A 50 32.77 0.27 -1.60
C ASP A 50 32.74 -0.03 -3.11
N GLY A 51 31.68 0.46 -3.81
CA GLY A 51 31.53 0.36 -5.26
C GLY A 51 30.92 -0.96 -5.74
N MET A 52 30.41 -1.81 -4.84
CA MET A 52 29.65 -2.98 -5.25
C MET A 52 28.29 -2.54 -5.81
N LYS A 53 27.85 -3.23 -6.84
CA LYS A 53 26.54 -3.04 -7.49
C LYS A 53 25.83 -4.38 -7.51
N SER A 54 24.55 -4.34 -7.23
CA SER A 54 23.64 -5.47 -7.34
C SER A 54 22.34 -4.98 -7.96
N ASP A 55 21.83 -5.67 -8.94
CA ASP A 55 20.56 -5.42 -9.59
C ASP A 55 19.62 -6.59 -9.23
N THR A 56 18.38 -6.32 -8.88
CA THR A 56 17.39 -7.38 -8.67
C THR A 56 16.04 -6.94 -9.24
N ASP A 57 15.38 -7.90 -9.88
CA ASP A 57 14.04 -7.72 -10.42
C ASP A 57 13.02 -8.37 -9.47
N GLY A 58 11.85 -7.76 -9.38
CA GLY A 58 10.76 -8.27 -8.56
C GLY A 58 9.43 -8.24 -9.30
N VAL A 59 8.57 -9.20 -8.98
CA VAL A 59 7.17 -9.21 -9.41
C VAL A 59 6.27 -9.03 -8.20
N GLU A 60 5.41 -8.03 -8.25
CA GLU A 60 4.42 -7.73 -7.22
C GLU A 60 3.03 -8.11 -7.69
N PHE A 61 2.25 -8.71 -6.78
CA PHE A 61 0.83 -8.98 -6.95
C PHE A 61 0.09 -8.59 -5.68
N GLY A 62 -1.07 -7.93 -5.82
CA GLY A 62 -1.90 -7.59 -4.68
C GLY A 62 -3.39 -7.68 -4.98
N ALA A 63 -4.14 -7.91 -3.91
CA ALA A 63 -5.60 -7.93 -3.91
C ALA A 63 -6.13 -7.28 -2.65
N SER A 64 -7.24 -6.55 -2.75
CA SER A 64 -7.93 -6.04 -1.57
C SER A 64 -9.42 -6.18 -1.69
N ALA A 65 -10.09 -6.26 -0.54
CA ALA A 65 -11.53 -6.14 -0.43
C ALA A 65 -11.88 -5.32 0.81
N GLU A 66 -12.85 -4.42 0.66
CA GLU A 66 -13.36 -3.57 1.72
C GLU A 66 -14.90 -3.55 1.67
N VAL A 67 -15.52 -3.52 2.82
CA VAL A 67 -16.97 -3.37 2.97
C VAL A 67 -17.25 -2.27 4.00
N GLY A 68 -18.23 -1.42 3.73
CA GLY A 68 -18.66 -0.37 4.63
C GLY A 68 -20.18 -0.18 4.63
N TYR A 69 -20.65 0.49 5.68
CA TYR A 69 -22.06 0.86 5.81
C TYR A 69 -22.18 2.33 6.16
N ASP A 70 -22.89 3.09 5.34
CA ASP A 70 -23.08 4.54 5.46
C ASP A 70 -24.26 4.88 6.37
N TYR A 71 -23.98 5.43 7.56
CA TYR A 71 -24.95 6.04 8.45
C TYR A 71 -25.00 7.54 8.20
N ALA A 72 -26.07 8.05 7.61
CA ALA A 72 -26.31 9.49 7.51
C ALA A 72 -26.61 10.06 8.90
N LEU A 73 -25.66 10.80 9.48
CA LEU A 73 -25.87 11.51 10.75
C LEU A 73 -26.66 12.81 10.54
N THR A 74 -26.40 13.46 9.40
CA THR A 74 -27.14 14.64 8.91
C THR A 74 -27.17 14.59 7.38
N ASP A 75 -27.82 15.53 6.72
CA ASP A 75 -27.84 15.63 5.24
C ASP A 75 -26.44 15.81 4.62
N SER A 76 -25.45 16.22 5.42
CA SER A 76 -24.08 16.48 4.93
C SER A 76 -23.00 15.71 5.65
N VAL A 77 -23.32 14.96 6.70
CA VAL A 77 -22.34 14.21 7.51
C VAL A 77 -22.69 12.74 7.54
N THR A 78 -21.73 11.90 7.16
CA THR A 78 -21.86 10.44 7.13
C THR A 78 -20.82 9.80 8.04
N LEU A 79 -21.24 8.81 8.82
CA LEU A 79 -20.37 7.91 9.58
C LEU A 79 -20.38 6.54 8.91
N THR A 80 -19.20 6.02 8.56
CA THR A 80 -19.08 4.74 7.86
C THR A 80 -18.11 3.82 8.62
N PRO A 81 -18.60 2.84 9.39
CA PRO A 81 -17.77 1.72 9.79
C PRO A 81 -17.34 0.90 8.57
N GLU A 82 -16.06 0.50 8.56
CA GLU A 82 -15.41 -0.19 7.45
C GLU A 82 -14.58 -1.37 7.93
N LEU A 83 -14.58 -2.43 7.16
CA LEU A 83 -13.71 -3.58 7.34
C LEU A 83 -13.00 -3.85 6.01
N GLY A 84 -11.69 -4.01 6.05
CA GLY A 84 -10.86 -4.27 4.88
C GLY A 84 -9.90 -5.42 5.10
N VAL A 85 -9.56 -6.09 4.02
CA VAL A 85 -8.46 -7.05 3.91
C VAL A 85 -7.63 -6.68 2.69
N PHE A 86 -6.31 -6.66 2.87
CA PHE A 86 -5.33 -6.33 1.84
C PHE A 86 -4.30 -7.45 1.82
N TYR A 87 -4.03 -7.97 0.65
CA TYR A 87 -3.02 -8.98 0.40
C TYR A 87 -2.00 -8.42 -0.57
N THR A 88 -0.73 -8.54 -0.24
CA THR A 88 0.40 -8.20 -1.11
C THR A 88 1.40 -9.34 -1.10
N GLN A 89 1.90 -9.70 -2.26
CA GLN A 89 3.01 -10.63 -2.43
C GLN A 89 4.03 -10.02 -3.36
N VAL A 90 5.30 -10.07 -2.95
CA VAL A 90 6.43 -9.65 -3.78
C VAL A 90 7.39 -10.83 -3.88
N ASN A 91 7.78 -11.15 -5.10
CA ASN A 91 8.78 -12.18 -5.40
C ASN A 91 9.98 -11.45 -6.02
N TYR A 92 11.13 -11.52 -5.35
CA TYR A 92 12.38 -11.00 -5.88
C TYR A 92 13.22 -12.13 -6.44
N ASP A 93 13.94 -11.86 -7.51
CA ASP A 93 14.95 -12.78 -8.02
C ASP A 93 16.20 -12.74 -7.13
N ASP A 94 16.93 -13.86 -7.06
CA ASP A 94 18.18 -13.95 -6.32
C ASP A 94 19.19 -12.93 -6.85
N ALA A 95 19.73 -12.10 -5.96
CA ALA A 95 20.75 -11.12 -6.30
C ALA A 95 22.15 -11.71 -6.11
N THR A 96 23.02 -11.51 -7.10
CA THR A 96 24.43 -11.89 -6.99
C THR A 96 25.29 -10.63 -7.17
N ASP A 97 26.14 -10.35 -6.18
CA ASP A 97 27.03 -9.19 -6.25
C ASP A 97 28.22 -9.43 -7.21
N SER A 98 28.95 -8.34 -7.51
CA SER A 98 30.11 -8.38 -8.43
C SER A 98 31.30 -9.21 -7.93
N VAL A 99 31.28 -9.67 -6.66
CA VAL A 99 32.33 -10.54 -6.05
C VAL A 99 31.84 -11.98 -5.83
N GLY A 100 30.65 -12.33 -6.35
CA GLY A 100 30.11 -13.69 -6.35
C GLY A 100 29.42 -14.12 -5.05
N LYS A 101 29.02 -13.18 -4.20
CA LYS A 101 28.13 -13.47 -3.07
C LYS A 101 26.67 -13.39 -3.52
N SER A 102 25.91 -14.41 -3.19
CA SER A 102 24.49 -14.47 -3.49
C SER A 102 23.66 -14.11 -2.24
N ALA A 103 22.64 -13.29 -2.42
CA ALA A 103 21.54 -13.14 -1.49
C ALA A 103 20.31 -13.78 -2.14
N SER A 104 19.72 -14.75 -1.47
CA SER A 104 18.43 -15.32 -1.88
C SER A 104 17.33 -14.69 -1.03
N TYR A 105 16.24 -14.33 -1.69
CA TYR A 105 15.06 -13.75 -1.07
C TYR A 105 13.93 -14.76 -1.12
N ASP A 106 13.32 -15.04 0.03
CA ASP A 106 12.05 -15.77 0.06
C ASP A 106 10.90 -14.84 -0.38
N ASN A 107 9.83 -15.44 -0.89
CA ASN A 107 8.66 -14.71 -1.32
C ASN A 107 8.01 -14.00 -0.12
N ALA A 108 8.10 -12.69 -0.06
CA ALA A 108 7.46 -11.90 0.99
C ALA A 108 5.94 -11.83 0.74
N ARG A 109 5.16 -12.19 1.76
CA ARG A 109 3.71 -12.11 1.75
C ARG A 109 3.23 -11.33 2.94
N GLN A 110 2.29 -10.43 2.69
CA GLN A 110 1.69 -9.60 3.72
C GLN A 110 0.16 -9.62 3.61
N ILE A 111 -0.49 -9.81 4.74
CA ILE A 111 -1.94 -9.66 4.88
C ILE A 111 -2.18 -8.56 5.90
N GLU A 112 -2.92 -7.51 5.52
CA GLU A 112 -3.43 -6.51 6.45
C GLU A 112 -4.94 -6.69 6.63
N LEU A 113 -5.36 -6.73 7.89
CA LEU A 113 -6.76 -6.65 8.29
C LEU A 113 -6.99 -5.28 8.91
N GLU A 114 -7.91 -4.50 8.35
CA GLU A 114 -8.21 -3.15 8.83
C GLU A 114 -9.66 -3.09 9.32
N ALA A 115 -9.87 -2.51 10.50
CA ALA A 115 -11.17 -2.12 11.01
C ALA A 115 -11.14 -0.63 11.36
N GLY A 116 -11.99 0.17 10.71
CA GLY A 116 -12.00 1.62 10.83
C GLY A 116 -13.40 2.22 10.89
N VAL A 117 -13.44 3.51 11.24
CA VAL A 117 -14.65 4.31 11.17
C VAL A 117 -14.32 5.61 10.46
N LYS A 118 -14.93 5.82 9.29
CA LYS A 118 -14.79 7.05 8.51
C LYS A 118 -15.88 8.04 8.88
N LEU A 119 -15.49 9.26 9.23
CA LEU A 119 -16.39 10.40 9.38
C LEU A 119 -16.16 11.34 8.22
N ALA A 120 -17.17 11.47 7.36
CA ALA A 120 -17.11 12.31 6.16
C ALA A 120 -18.10 13.46 6.22
N LYS A 121 -17.70 14.61 5.66
CA LYS A 121 -18.57 15.76 5.46
C LYS A 121 -18.56 16.20 4.01
N THR A 122 -19.77 16.35 3.45
CA THR A 122 -19.97 16.81 2.07
C THR A 122 -20.46 18.25 2.09
N PHE A 123 -19.82 19.09 1.27
CA PHE A 123 -20.21 20.44 0.98
C PHE A 123 -20.67 20.48 -0.48
N MET A 124 -21.85 21.00 -0.74
CA MET A 124 -22.43 21.08 -2.09
C MET A 124 -22.66 22.54 -2.46
N THR A 125 -22.37 22.86 -3.72
CA THR A 125 -22.81 24.08 -4.41
C THR A 125 -23.57 23.68 -5.67
N ASP A 126 -24.14 24.64 -6.39
CA ASP A 126 -24.93 24.35 -7.60
C ASP A 126 -24.10 23.68 -8.73
N GLU A 127 -22.77 23.89 -8.74
CA GLU A 127 -21.87 23.42 -9.81
C GLU A 127 -20.79 22.44 -9.34
N SER A 128 -20.51 22.38 -8.03
CA SER A 128 -19.39 21.60 -7.49
C SER A 128 -19.73 20.93 -6.16
N PHE A 129 -18.94 19.94 -5.78
CA PHE A 129 -18.99 19.36 -4.43
C PHE A 129 -17.59 19.14 -3.87
N ALA A 130 -17.49 19.21 -2.55
CA ALA A 130 -16.30 18.80 -1.82
C ALA A 130 -16.71 17.79 -0.74
N ASN A 131 -16.02 16.69 -0.66
CA ASN A 131 -16.14 15.72 0.42
C ASN A 131 -14.78 15.63 1.14
N VAL A 132 -14.79 15.79 2.45
CA VAL A 132 -13.60 15.62 3.29
C VAL A 132 -13.89 14.60 4.37
N TYR A 133 -12.88 13.80 4.73
CA TYR A 133 -13.06 12.76 5.75
C TYR A 133 -11.84 12.58 6.62
N VAL A 134 -12.07 11.98 7.78
CA VAL A 134 -11.07 11.40 8.67
C VAL A 134 -11.48 9.97 8.98
N LYS A 135 -10.52 9.03 8.96
CA LYS A 135 -10.74 7.61 9.24
C LYS A 135 -9.69 7.10 10.23
N PRO A 136 -9.97 7.10 11.55
CA PRO A 136 -9.22 6.29 12.48
C PRO A 136 -9.50 4.80 12.25
N SER A 137 -8.45 3.99 12.31
CA SER A 137 -8.53 2.52 12.15
C SER A 137 -7.49 1.80 12.98
N VAL A 138 -7.73 0.51 13.18
CA VAL A 138 -6.77 -0.45 13.71
C VAL A 138 -6.42 -1.39 12.57
N VAL A 139 -5.13 -1.59 12.35
CA VAL A 139 -4.58 -2.46 11.32
C VAL A 139 -3.79 -3.57 11.99
N GLN A 140 -4.13 -4.81 11.68
CA GLN A 140 -3.35 -5.99 12.01
C GLN A 140 -2.62 -6.44 10.77
N THR A 141 -1.30 -6.38 10.79
CA THR A 141 -0.43 -6.91 9.74
C THR A 141 0.04 -8.30 10.13
N ILE A 142 -0.04 -9.24 9.21
CA ILE A 142 0.46 -10.61 9.31
C ILE A 142 1.42 -10.80 8.15
N VAL A 143 2.64 -11.21 8.46
CA VAL A 143 3.71 -11.33 7.49
C VAL A 143 4.19 -12.79 7.45
N ASP A 144 4.56 -13.28 6.27
CA ASP A 144 5.05 -14.65 6.05
C ASP A 144 6.10 -14.66 4.94
N GLY A 145 7.23 -15.36 5.16
CA GLY A 145 8.26 -15.58 4.13
C GLY A 145 9.31 -14.48 4.01
N GLU A 146 9.76 -13.88 5.11
CA GLU A 146 10.69 -12.73 5.09
C GLU A 146 12.11 -13.04 5.53
N ASP A 147 12.50 -14.30 5.55
CA ASP A 147 13.89 -14.67 5.84
C ASP A 147 14.80 -14.33 4.65
N VAL A 148 15.78 -13.46 4.89
CA VAL A 148 16.84 -13.17 3.94
C VAL A 148 18.06 -14.00 4.30
N ASN A 149 18.42 -14.94 3.47
CA ASN A 149 19.65 -15.72 3.65
C ASN A 149 20.83 -14.99 3.00
N ILE A 150 21.80 -14.58 3.82
CA ILE A 150 23.04 -13.95 3.35
C ILE A 150 24.19 -14.93 3.52
N THR A 151 24.85 -15.27 2.43
CA THR A 151 26.00 -16.18 2.44
C THR A 151 27.08 -15.71 3.41
N GLY A 152 27.27 -16.48 4.49
CA GLY A 152 28.27 -16.23 5.54
C GLY A 152 27.77 -15.46 6.76
N LEU A 153 26.51 -14.99 6.78
CA LEU A 153 25.86 -14.31 7.93
C LEU A 153 24.66 -15.11 8.49
N GLY A 154 24.05 -15.99 7.66
CA GLY A 154 22.86 -16.75 8.05
C GLY A 154 21.56 -16.05 7.71
N ASP A 155 20.46 -16.54 8.29
CA ASP A 155 19.11 -16.01 8.11
C ASP A 155 18.89 -14.76 8.95
N VAL A 156 18.32 -13.74 8.34
CA VAL A 156 17.92 -12.48 8.96
C VAL A 156 16.40 -12.32 8.78
N GLU A 157 15.67 -12.32 9.87
CA GLU A 157 14.24 -12.03 9.89
C GLU A 157 14.02 -10.53 9.67
N ALA A 158 13.27 -10.15 8.63
CA ALA A 158 13.16 -8.76 8.18
C ALA A 158 11.95 -8.03 8.77
N LEU A 159 10.80 -8.68 8.95
CA LEU A 159 9.58 -8.07 9.48
C LEU A 159 8.84 -9.04 10.42
N ASP A 160 8.03 -8.48 11.30
CA ASP A 160 7.19 -9.19 12.27
C ASP A 160 5.72 -8.78 12.15
N ASP A 161 4.83 -9.62 12.66
CA ASP A 161 3.42 -9.29 12.85
C ASP A 161 3.26 -8.04 13.71
N ALA A 162 2.42 -7.11 13.28
CA ALA A 162 2.23 -5.84 13.96
C ALA A 162 0.75 -5.45 14.07
N THR A 163 0.39 -4.83 15.20
CA THR A 163 -0.88 -4.16 15.37
C THR A 163 -0.63 -2.65 15.50
N LEU A 164 -1.19 -1.87 14.59
CA LEU A 164 -0.98 -0.43 14.49
C LEU A 164 -2.30 0.33 14.55
N GLY A 165 -2.27 1.53 15.14
CA GLY A 165 -3.30 2.53 14.94
C GLY A 165 -2.95 3.38 13.72
N ARG A 166 -3.91 3.58 12.81
CA ARG A 166 -3.78 4.42 11.61
C ARG A 166 -4.80 5.54 11.65
N ILE A 167 -4.44 6.72 11.20
CA ILE A 167 -5.38 7.82 10.96
C ILE A 167 -5.20 8.26 9.53
N GLU A 168 -6.24 8.13 8.73
CA GLU A 168 -6.27 8.62 7.36
C GLU A 168 -7.10 9.89 7.27
N ILE A 169 -6.62 10.87 6.53
CA ILE A 169 -7.33 12.11 6.20
C ILE A 169 -7.34 12.23 4.69
N GLY A 170 -8.51 12.48 4.12
CA GLY A 170 -8.62 12.60 2.68
C GLY A 170 -9.80 13.46 2.25
N GLY A 171 -9.90 13.61 0.93
CA GLY A 171 -10.99 14.33 0.35
C GLY A 171 -11.10 14.18 -1.16
N ARG A 172 -12.27 14.54 -1.65
CA ARG A 172 -12.59 14.58 -3.07
C ARG A 172 -13.23 15.91 -3.41
N TYR A 173 -12.78 16.52 -4.49
CA TYR A 173 -13.41 17.73 -5.04
C TYR A 173 -13.92 17.44 -6.45
N GLY A 174 -15.21 17.62 -6.66
CA GLY A 174 -15.86 17.52 -7.97
C GLY A 174 -15.98 18.91 -8.60
N PHE A 175 -15.27 19.14 -9.70
CA PHE A 175 -15.33 20.39 -10.47
C PHE A 175 -16.59 20.46 -11.33
N THR A 176 -17.02 19.31 -11.82
CA THR A 176 -18.23 19.11 -12.62
C THR A 176 -18.82 17.73 -12.33
N THR A 177 -19.95 17.39 -12.93
CA THR A 177 -20.56 16.05 -12.81
C THR A 177 -19.64 14.91 -13.29
N ASN A 178 -18.67 15.19 -14.17
CA ASN A 178 -17.82 14.18 -14.82
C ASN A 178 -16.33 14.33 -14.49
N LEU A 179 -15.92 15.38 -13.78
CA LEU A 179 -14.52 15.64 -13.44
C LEU A 179 -14.34 15.85 -11.93
N SER A 180 -13.51 15.05 -11.32
CA SER A 180 -13.14 15.20 -9.91
C SER A 180 -11.66 14.89 -9.68
N ALA A 181 -11.10 15.49 -8.62
CA ALA A 181 -9.79 15.13 -8.06
C ALA A 181 -9.98 14.61 -6.64
N TYR A 182 -9.09 13.71 -6.20
CA TYR A 182 -9.07 13.18 -4.85
C TYR A 182 -7.63 13.05 -4.35
N GLY A 183 -7.47 13.03 -3.03
CA GLY A 183 -6.20 12.81 -2.37
C GLY A 183 -6.40 12.40 -0.92
N TRP A 184 -5.39 11.73 -0.37
CA TRP A 184 -5.37 11.29 1.02
C TRP A 184 -3.94 11.26 1.55
N ALA A 185 -3.82 11.23 2.89
CA ALA A 185 -2.58 11.00 3.64
C ALA A 185 -2.89 10.17 4.89
N ASN A 186 -1.97 9.30 5.29
CA ASN A 186 -2.05 8.45 6.48
C ASN A 186 -0.71 8.38 7.22
#